data_2b77e9da0779460cc9194fb9c6b2e72c
#
_entry.id   2b77e9da0779460cc9194fb9c6b2e72c
#
_cell.length_a   1.000
_cell.length_b   1.000
_cell.length_c   1.000
_cell.angle_alpha   90.00
_cell.angle_beta   90.00
_cell.angle_gamma   90.00
#
_symmetry.space_group_name_H-M   'P 1'
#
loop_
_entity.id
_entity.type
_entity.pdbx_description
1 polymer ?
#
loop_
_entity_poly.entity_id
_entity_poly.type
_entity_poly.pdbx_seq_one_letter_code
_entity_poly.pdbx_strand_id
1 'polypeptide(L)' 'MLLLERSDNMWILETNDGDRWTYDENELENARRDKYIFGGEITHIEEK' A
#
# COMPACT_ATOMS: atom_id res chain seq x y z
N MET A 1 -23.17 -20.58 1.39
CA MET A 1 -22.38 -19.83 2.20
C MET A 1 -21.52 -18.85 1.47
N LEU A 2 -21.44 -17.71 1.96
CA LEU A 2 -20.76 -16.72 1.27
C LEU A 2 -19.42 -16.51 1.80
N LEU A 3 -18.43 -16.65 0.98
CA LEU A 3 -17.15 -16.40 1.37
C LEU A 3 -16.76 -15.06 0.94
N LEU A 4 -16.45 -14.22 1.85
CA LEU A 4 -15.91 -12.99 1.47
C LEU A 4 -14.50 -13.19 1.22
N GLU A 5 -14.16 -13.27 -0.03
CA GLU A 5 -12.82 -13.36 -0.36
C GLU A 5 -12.25 -12.02 -0.28
N ARG A 6 -11.56 -11.71 0.76
CA ARG A 6 -10.85 -10.49 0.80
C ARG A 6 -9.59 -10.64 0.08
N SER A 7 -9.36 -9.70 -0.77
CA SER A 7 -8.10 -9.65 -1.42
C SER A 7 -7.11 -9.13 -0.41
N ASP A 8 -6.05 -9.83 -0.18
CA ASP A 8 -5.03 -9.39 0.76
C ASP A 8 -4.01 -8.51 0.09
N ASN A 9 -4.38 -7.91 -1.01
CA ASN A 9 -3.46 -7.02 -1.70
C ASN A 9 -3.30 -5.74 -0.90
N MET A 10 -2.12 -5.21 -0.95
CA MET A 10 -1.87 -3.97 -0.23
C MET A 10 -0.73 -3.23 -0.90
N TRP A 11 -0.61 -1.95 -0.57
CA TRP A 11 0.48 -1.13 -1.04
C TRP A 11 1.37 -0.79 0.13
N ILE A 12 2.67 -0.79 -0.11
CA ILE A 12 3.62 -0.43 0.92
C ILE A 12 4.46 0.71 0.40
N LEU A 13 4.53 1.76 1.19
CA LEU A 13 5.37 2.89 0.86
C LEU A 13 6.59 2.87 1.78
N GLU A 14 7.77 2.80 1.18
CA GLU A 14 8.99 2.93 1.93
C GLU A 14 9.53 4.32 1.67
N THR A 15 9.58 5.11 2.70
CA THR A 15 10.02 6.49 2.52
C THR A 15 11.54 6.54 2.51
N ASN A 16 12.05 7.69 2.11
CA ASN A 16 13.50 7.86 2.06
C ASN A 16 14.13 7.83 3.43
N ASP A 17 13.33 8.05 4.47
CA ASP A 17 13.85 8.03 5.83
C ASP A 17 13.88 6.63 6.40
N GLY A 18 13.43 5.65 5.67
CA GLY A 18 13.42 4.29 6.17
C GLY A 18 12.12 3.88 6.81
N ASP A 19 11.12 4.72 6.78
CA ASP A 19 9.83 4.36 7.32
C ASP A 19 9.07 3.51 6.33
N ARG A 20 8.14 2.71 6.86
CA ARG A 20 7.35 1.85 6.01
C ARG A 20 5.90 1.97 6.42
N TRP A 21 5.05 2.30 5.47
CA TRP A 21 3.64 2.51 5.72
C TRP A 21 2.86 1.59 4.82
N THR A 22 1.75 1.06 5.31
CA THR A 22 0.93 0.15 4.53
C THR A 22 -0.41 0.79 4.24
N TYR A 23 -0.97 0.44 3.08
CA TYR A 23 -2.22 0.98 2.61
C TYR A 23 -3.04 -0.16 2.03
N ASP A 24 -4.36 -0.06 2.17
CA ASP A 24 -5.24 -1.04 1.54
C ASP A 24 -5.15 -0.94 0.03
N GLU A 25 -5.64 -1.99 -0.61
CA GLU A 25 -5.54 -2.04 -2.05
C GLU A 25 -6.20 -0.85 -2.71
N ASN A 26 -7.31 -0.37 -2.17
CA ASN A 26 -8.01 0.73 -2.80
C ASN A 26 -7.58 2.08 -2.27
N GLU A 27 -6.47 2.13 -1.58
CA GLU A 27 -5.96 3.39 -1.07
C GLU A 27 -4.69 3.82 -1.78
N LEU A 28 -4.55 3.42 -3.02
CA LEU A 28 -3.35 3.78 -3.77
C LEU A 28 -3.19 5.29 -3.87
N GLU A 29 -4.29 6.01 -3.98
CA GLU A 29 -4.16 7.44 -4.10
C GLU A 29 -3.56 8.05 -2.84
N ASN A 30 -3.90 7.49 -1.68
CA ASN A 30 -3.30 7.98 -0.46
C ASN A 30 -1.81 7.67 -0.44
N ALA A 31 -1.44 6.49 -0.89
CA ALA A 31 -0.03 6.12 -0.92
C ALA A 31 0.74 7.03 -1.87
N ARG A 32 0.15 7.34 -3.01
CA ARG A 32 0.84 8.19 -3.96
C ARG A 32 1.01 9.61 -3.42
N ARG A 33 0.00 10.10 -2.71
CA ARG A 33 0.12 11.42 -2.13
C ARG A 33 1.22 11.45 -1.09
N ASP A 34 1.26 10.42 -0.25
CA ASP A 34 2.30 10.39 0.77
C ASP A 34 3.66 10.23 0.14
N LYS A 35 3.75 9.47 -0.95
CA LYS A 35 5.02 9.34 -1.64
C LYS A 35 5.47 10.70 -2.17
N TYR A 36 4.54 11.49 -2.66
CA TYR A 36 4.90 12.79 -3.18
C TYR A 36 5.42 13.69 -2.06
N ILE A 37 4.86 13.52 -0.87
CA ILE A 37 5.25 14.38 0.24
C ILE A 37 6.56 13.90 0.86
N PHE A 38 6.66 12.59 1.09
CA PHE A 38 7.81 12.08 1.84
C PHE A 38 8.88 11.44 0.98
N GLY A 39 8.56 11.15 -0.26
CA GLY A 39 9.51 10.45 -1.11
C GLY A 39 9.51 8.97 -0.83
N GLY A 40 10.24 8.23 -1.64
CA GLY A 40 10.32 6.80 -1.43
C GLY A 40 9.74 6.04 -2.59
N GLU A 41 9.40 4.78 -2.34
CA GLU A 41 8.90 3.91 -3.38
C GLU A 41 7.68 3.17 -2.90
N ILE A 42 6.75 2.93 -3.82
CA ILE A 42 5.55 2.18 -3.54
C ILE A 42 5.67 0.80 -4.15
N THR A 43 5.37 -0.22 -3.35
CA THR A 43 5.40 -1.60 -3.81
C THR A 43 4.03 -2.20 -3.60
N HIS A 44 3.57 -2.97 -4.58
CA HIS A 44 2.29 -3.63 -4.48
C HIS A 44 2.51 -5.07 -4.07
N ILE A 45 1.86 -5.49 -3.03
CA ILE A 45 1.97 -6.85 -2.55
C ILE A 45 0.66 -7.56 -2.78
N GLU A 46 0.74 -8.68 -3.45
CA GLU A 46 -0.42 -9.50 -3.69
C GLU A 46 -0.26 -10.78 -2.95
N GLU A 47 -1.27 -11.12 -2.16
CA GLU A 47 -1.26 -12.39 -1.47
C GLU A 47 -2.45 -13.19 -1.88
N LYS A 48 -2.27 -14.44 -2.06
CA LYS A 48 -3.36 -15.30 -2.44
C LYS A 48 -3.95 -16.04 -1.31
#